data_3747b4a6521313349348e3604d0f73e6
#
_entry.id   3747b4a6521313349348e3604d0f73e6
#
_cell.length_a   1.000
_cell.length_b   1.000
_cell.length_c   1.000
_cell.angle_alpha   90.00
_cell.angle_beta   90.00
_cell.angle_gamma   90.00
#
_symmetry.space_group_name_H-M   'P 1'
#
loop_
_entity.id
_entity.type
_entity.pdbx_description
1 polymer ?
#
loop_
_entity_poly.entity_id
_entity_poly.type
_entity_poly.pdbx_seq_one_letter_code
_entity_poly.pdbx_strand_id
1 'polypeptide(L)'
;IDFFILGQTLEGNKILEEEFSPSFSILDDSQLKVSFSADVETVPTLFIADSQGKIESSLEGFVKEEWRNLVRELIADNGLIEPDVDWEALPDWRPGCGSLSVDPIHAEKLRAEAEDSPIRARKIAIGSMDDEFEFMFDQGFSDGLPVIPPTPERVLRMLSGTKRDSQDVIAQMPPNMGEVTVEKVAINCVLAGCKPEYMPIVMAAVEAVVTDDFNIHGVMATTMGASPVLVVNGPIRDRVGMNSGIGALGQGNRANATIGRALRLIIRNIGGAKPGGTERSTLGNPMKFTMCFAEWEEESNWEPLHVERGFQKGDSVVTAFAMHGGPVLTADEMSLTGEPLAGSIALATQNILSEKAYGVTDCLLVVSPEHAMTFSRDDYQKSDIRRKIQEVTKRKRSELAVSGPSGVGMKPEIMERIPKELLQEEVSKFADENNIHIVVAGAKAGKFTARFDGWLTGPRGSKPVSRKIEDV
;
A
#
# COMPACT_ATOMS: atom_id res chain seq x y z
N ILE A 1 -17.36 20.52 -45.62
CA ILE A 1 -16.22 20.56 -44.73
C ILE A 1 -16.74 20.12 -43.37
N ASP A 2 -16.15 19.10 -42.78
CA ASP A 2 -16.40 18.68 -41.42
C ASP A 2 -15.38 19.37 -40.51
N PHE A 3 -15.84 19.89 -39.37
CA PHE A 3 -15.00 20.56 -38.39
C PHE A 3 -15.25 19.98 -36.99
N PHE A 4 -14.20 19.74 -36.23
CA PHE A 4 -14.28 19.31 -34.84
C PHE A 4 -13.09 19.80 -34.04
N ILE A 5 -13.23 19.88 -32.72
CA ILE A 5 -12.14 20.18 -31.80
C ILE A 5 -11.74 18.89 -31.07
N LEU A 6 -10.45 18.68 -30.91
CA LEU A 6 -9.88 17.68 -30.01
C LEU A 6 -9.39 18.36 -28.74
N GLY A 7 -10.04 18.07 -27.62
CA GLY A 7 -9.68 18.69 -26.36
C GLY A 7 -8.86 17.75 -25.48
N GLN A 8 -7.76 18.27 -24.95
CA GLN A 8 -6.79 17.49 -24.16
C GLN A 8 -7.17 17.34 -22.67
N THR A 9 -8.23 18.02 -22.22
CA THR A 9 -8.73 17.87 -20.83
C THR A 9 -10.25 17.89 -20.80
N LEU A 10 -10.85 17.05 -19.95
CA LEU A 10 -12.31 17.01 -19.76
C LEU A 10 -12.87 18.35 -19.23
N GLU A 11 -12.13 19.02 -18.34
CA GLU A 11 -12.51 20.33 -17.80
C GLU A 11 -12.47 21.41 -18.89
N GLY A 12 -11.41 21.43 -19.71
CA GLY A 12 -11.28 22.37 -20.83
C GLY A 12 -12.38 22.16 -21.87
N ASN A 13 -12.73 20.89 -22.19
CA ASN A 13 -13.80 20.56 -23.11
C ASN A 13 -15.15 21.13 -22.61
N LYS A 14 -15.42 20.94 -21.33
CA LYS A 14 -16.64 21.45 -20.70
C LYS A 14 -16.72 22.97 -20.71
N ILE A 15 -15.62 23.66 -20.43
CA ILE A 15 -15.53 25.14 -20.51
C ILE A 15 -15.82 25.60 -21.95
N LEU A 16 -15.24 24.97 -22.96
CA LEU A 16 -15.46 25.30 -24.37
C LEU A 16 -16.94 25.12 -24.76
N GLU A 17 -17.58 24.05 -24.31
CA GLU A 17 -19.01 23.79 -24.55
C GLU A 17 -19.90 24.86 -23.88
N GLU A 18 -19.63 25.20 -22.64
CA GLU A 18 -20.45 26.13 -21.83
C GLU A 18 -20.29 27.59 -22.30
N GLU A 19 -19.05 28.03 -22.63
CA GLU A 19 -18.79 29.43 -22.99
C GLU A 19 -19.08 29.74 -24.45
N PHE A 20 -18.78 28.79 -25.38
CA PHE A 20 -18.86 29.09 -26.82
C PHE A 20 -20.01 28.35 -27.54
N SER A 21 -20.59 27.31 -26.92
CA SER A 21 -21.67 26.52 -27.50
C SER A 21 -21.48 26.21 -29.00
N PRO A 22 -20.33 25.62 -29.40
CA PRO A 22 -19.97 25.45 -30.81
C PRO A 22 -21.00 24.55 -31.54
N SER A 23 -21.24 24.86 -32.80
CA SER A 23 -22.18 24.09 -33.64
C SER A 23 -21.55 22.79 -34.18
N PHE A 24 -20.33 22.44 -33.80
CA PHE A 24 -19.57 21.27 -34.19
C PHE A 24 -19.11 20.48 -32.96
N SER A 25 -18.68 19.24 -33.17
CA SER A 25 -18.34 18.34 -32.09
C SER A 25 -17.00 18.69 -31.42
N ILE A 26 -16.98 18.62 -30.09
CA ILE A 26 -15.76 18.56 -29.30
C ILE A 26 -15.51 17.10 -28.96
N LEU A 27 -14.38 16.56 -29.38
CA LEU A 27 -13.96 15.17 -29.16
C LEU A 27 -12.97 15.13 -27.99
N ASP A 28 -13.08 14.09 -27.19
CA ASP A 28 -12.24 13.87 -26.03
C ASP A 28 -10.92 13.21 -26.39
N ASP A 29 -9.81 13.92 -26.19
CA ASP A 29 -8.44 13.38 -26.24
C ASP A 29 -7.73 13.56 -24.88
N SER A 30 -8.46 13.44 -23.77
CA SER A 30 -7.88 13.53 -22.43
C SER A 30 -6.85 12.43 -22.15
N GLN A 31 -6.85 11.37 -22.94
CA GLN A 31 -5.81 10.34 -22.94
C GLN A 31 -4.58 10.73 -23.80
N LEU A 32 -4.63 11.85 -24.49
CA LEU A 32 -3.56 12.44 -25.32
C LEU A 32 -3.06 11.55 -26.48
N LYS A 33 -3.77 10.51 -26.85
CA LYS A 33 -3.36 9.52 -27.86
C LYS A 33 -3.35 10.11 -29.26
N VAL A 34 -4.37 10.89 -29.60
CA VAL A 34 -4.47 11.52 -30.91
C VAL A 34 -3.45 12.65 -31.05
N SER A 35 -3.38 13.53 -30.02
CA SER A 35 -2.38 14.59 -29.99
C SER A 35 -0.95 14.07 -30.08
N PHE A 36 -0.65 12.97 -29.39
CA PHE A 36 0.67 12.32 -29.48
C PHE A 36 0.95 11.72 -30.86
N SER A 37 -0.02 11.02 -31.42
CA SER A 37 0.13 10.39 -32.76
C SER A 37 0.27 11.42 -33.88
N ALA A 38 -0.33 12.59 -33.72
CA ALA A 38 -0.25 13.71 -34.66
C ALA A 38 0.91 14.66 -34.41
N ASP A 39 1.79 14.33 -33.45
CA ASP A 39 2.98 15.11 -33.06
C ASP A 39 2.66 16.57 -32.71
N VAL A 40 1.57 16.77 -31.95
CA VAL A 40 1.12 18.11 -31.54
C VAL A 40 2.01 18.65 -30.44
N GLU A 41 2.88 19.59 -30.76
CA GLU A 41 3.78 20.25 -29.79
C GLU A 41 3.13 21.46 -29.14
N THR A 42 2.26 22.16 -29.88
CA THR A 42 1.64 23.44 -29.47
C THR A 42 0.13 23.35 -29.56
N VAL A 43 -0.59 24.00 -28.65
CA VAL A 43 -2.06 24.14 -28.70
C VAL A 43 -2.43 25.63 -28.65
N PRO A 44 -3.38 26.10 -29.47
CA PRO A 44 -4.09 25.34 -30.50
C PRO A 44 -3.22 25.03 -31.72
N THR A 45 -3.42 23.86 -32.33
CA THR A 45 -2.93 23.53 -33.67
C THR A 45 -4.13 23.17 -34.53
N LEU A 46 -4.24 23.75 -35.70
CA LEU A 46 -5.26 23.44 -36.68
C LEU A 46 -4.66 22.52 -37.75
N PHE A 47 -5.28 21.37 -37.99
CA PHE A 47 -4.94 20.46 -39.08
C PHE A 47 -5.97 20.54 -40.20
N ILE A 48 -5.50 20.53 -41.42
CA ILE A 48 -6.34 20.39 -42.60
C ILE A 48 -6.01 19.04 -43.24
N ALA A 49 -7.04 18.21 -43.39
CA ALA A 49 -6.89 16.86 -43.95
C ALA A 49 -7.80 16.67 -45.16
N ASP A 50 -7.36 15.80 -46.07
CA ASP A 50 -8.16 15.37 -47.21
C ASP A 50 -9.29 14.43 -46.80
N SER A 51 -10.12 14.03 -47.77
CA SER A 51 -11.24 13.11 -47.55
C SER A 51 -10.83 11.69 -47.10
N GLN A 52 -9.54 11.39 -47.12
CA GLN A 52 -8.96 10.11 -46.65
C GLN A 52 -8.34 10.24 -45.26
N GLY A 53 -8.40 11.44 -44.64
CA GLY A 53 -7.81 11.75 -43.33
C GLY A 53 -6.31 12.04 -43.35
N LYS A 54 -5.71 12.22 -44.53
CA LYS A 54 -4.29 12.58 -44.66
C LYS A 54 -4.14 14.08 -44.43
N ILE A 55 -3.27 14.47 -43.49
CA ILE A 55 -2.97 15.88 -43.19
C ILE A 55 -2.27 16.49 -44.40
N GLU A 56 -2.80 17.59 -44.91
CA GLU A 56 -2.28 18.38 -46.02
C GLU A 56 -1.51 19.62 -45.54
N SER A 57 -1.99 20.24 -44.46
CA SER A 57 -1.32 21.39 -43.83
C SER A 57 -1.68 21.52 -42.37
N SER A 58 -0.89 22.30 -41.61
CA SER A 58 -1.14 22.62 -40.22
C SER A 58 -0.78 24.09 -39.91
N LEU A 59 -1.52 24.69 -38.96
CA LEU A 59 -1.23 26.02 -38.41
C LEU A 59 -1.09 25.90 -36.89
N GLU A 60 0.01 26.40 -36.34
CA GLU A 60 0.30 26.37 -34.92
C GLU A 60 0.07 27.76 -34.29
N GLY A 61 -0.67 27.79 -33.18
CA GLY A 61 -1.03 29.04 -32.51
C GLY A 61 -1.98 29.87 -33.33
N PHE A 62 -1.92 31.17 -33.19
CA PHE A 62 -2.72 32.14 -33.96
C PHE A 62 -1.85 33.19 -34.60
N VAL A 63 -1.73 33.14 -35.96
CA VAL A 63 -1.14 34.17 -36.80
C VAL A 63 -2.24 34.71 -37.72
N LYS A 64 -2.68 35.95 -37.53
CA LYS A 64 -3.87 36.53 -38.18
C LYS A 64 -3.87 36.33 -39.69
N GLU A 65 -2.76 36.64 -40.37
CA GLU A 65 -2.67 36.54 -41.83
C GLU A 65 -2.76 35.10 -42.31
N GLU A 66 -2.17 34.15 -41.62
CA GLU A 66 -2.25 32.72 -41.99
C GLU A 66 -3.68 32.21 -41.85
N TRP A 67 -4.35 32.51 -40.74
CA TRP A 67 -5.75 32.15 -40.53
C TRP A 67 -6.69 32.82 -41.54
N ARG A 68 -6.44 34.10 -41.85
CA ARG A 68 -7.23 34.86 -42.83
C ARG A 68 -7.07 34.28 -44.25
N ASN A 69 -5.87 33.88 -44.62
CA ASN A 69 -5.60 33.25 -45.91
C ASN A 69 -6.25 31.90 -46.01
N LEU A 70 -6.14 31.07 -44.98
CA LEU A 70 -6.83 29.75 -44.91
C LEU A 70 -8.34 29.90 -45.08
N VAL A 71 -8.96 30.84 -44.36
CA VAL A 71 -10.40 31.09 -44.49
C VAL A 71 -10.77 31.46 -45.92
N ARG A 72 -9.97 32.31 -46.59
CA ARG A 72 -10.20 32.69 -47.98
C ARG A 72 -10.04 31.51 -48.95
N GLU A 73 -9.05 30.67 -48.74
CA GLU A 73 -8.85 29.44 -49.55
C GLU A 73 -10.05 28.48 -49.37
N LEU A 74 -10.46 28.20 -48.15
CA LEU A 74 -11.62 27.34 -47.88
C LEU A 74 -12.91 27.89 -48.50
N ILE A 75 -13.13 29.20 -48.51
CA ILE A 75 -14.29 29.86 -49.15
C ILE A 75 -14.21 29.67 -50.68
N ALA A 76 -13.05 29.94 -51.25
CA ALA A 76 -12.87 29.83 -52.70
C ALA A 76 -13.09 28.39 -53.24
N ASP A 77 -12.48 27.42 -52.57
CA ASP A 77 -12.50 26.02 -52.95
C ASP A 77 -13.85 25.34 -52.76
N ASN A 78 -14.63 25.80 -51.80
CA ASN A 78 -15.90 25.15 -51.42
C ASN A 78 -17.14 26.01 -51.75
N GLY A 79 -16.99 27.19 -52.30
CA GLY A 79 -18.08 28.08 -52.64
C GLY A 79 -18.88 28.58 -51.44
N LEU A 80 -18.21 28.76 -50.31
CA LEU A 80 -18.80 29.17 -49.05
C LEU A 80 -19.07 30.69 -49.01
N ILE A 81 -19.95 31.13 -48.12
CA ILE A 81 -20.20 32.54 -47.85
C ILE A 81 -19.14 33.09 -46.92
N GLU A 82 -18.60 34.27 -47.24
CA GLU A 82 -17.59 34.93 -46.41
C GLU A 82 -18.17 35.17 -44.98
N PRO A 83 -17.45 34.70 -43.93
CA PRO A 83 -17.94 34.86 -42.57
C PRO A 83 -17.77 36.33 -42.09
N ASP A 84 -18.68 36.79 -41.26
CA ASP A 84 -18.63 38.12 -40.65
C ASP A 84 -17.64 38.10 -39.46
N VAL A 85 -16.33 38.21 -39.80
CA VAL A 85 -15.26 38.24 -38.81
C VAL A 85 -14.57 39.60 -38.85
N ASP A 86 -14.61 40.31 -37.72
CA ASP A 86 -13.86 41.54 -37.55
C ASP A 86 -12.33 41.22 -37.35
N TRP A 87 -11.62 40.99 -38.47
CA TRP A 87 -10.20 40.72 -38.45
C TRP A 87 -9.36 41.81 -37.82
N GLU A 88 -9.80 43.08 -37.83
CA GLU A 88 -9.06 44.19 -37.28
C GLU A 88 -9.08 44.20 -35.75
N ALA A 89 -10.16 43.68 -35.17
CA ALA A 89 -10.28 43.50 -33.71
C ALA A 89 -9.41 42.36 -33.15
N LEU A 90 -8.92 41.43 -33.99
CA LEU A 90 -8.11 40.32 -33.57
C LEU A 90 -6.61 40.72 -33.49
N PRO A 91 -5.85 40.16 -32.54
CA PRO A 91 -4.40 40.38 -32.43
C PRO A 91 -3.67 39.84 -33.69
N ASP A 92 -2.55 40.46 -34.06
CA ASP A 92 -1.77 40.01 -35.22
C ASP A 92 -1.18 38.61 -34.98
N TRP A 93 -0.86 38.29 -33.72
CA TRP A 93 -0.25 37.04 -33.34
C TRP A 93 -0.55 36.71 -31.87
N ARG A 94 -0.76 35.43 -31.60
CA ARG A 94 -0.76 34.83 -30.22
C ARG A 94 0.00 33.53 -30.23
N PRO A 95 0.99 33.35 -29.32
CA PRO A 95 1.66 32.07 -29.17
C PRO A 95 0.64 31.03 -28.65
N GLY A 96 0.83 29.81 -29.05
CA GLY A 96 0.17 28.68 -28.41
C GLY A 96 0.80 28.36 -27.06
N CYS A 97 0.14 27.48 -26.31
CA CYS A 97 0.69 26.84 -25.12
C CYS A 97 1.29 25.48 -25.52
N GLY A 98 2.22 24.96 -24.71
CA GLY A 98 2.73 23.61 -24.92
C GLY A 98 1.62 22.56 -24.81
N SER A 99 1.60 21.60 -25.73
CA SER A 99 0.67 20.48 -25.69
C SER A 99 0.96 19.57 -24.48
N LEU A 100 -0.08 19.01 -23.85
CA LEU A 100 0.10 18.04 -22.78
C LEU A 100 0.76 16.74 -23.27
N SER A 101 0.65 16.41 -24.57
CA SER A 101 1.26 15.21 -25.15
C SER A 101 2.79 15.26 -25.18
N VAL A 102 3.39 16.45 -25.18
CA VAL A 102 4.86 16.65 -25.13
C VAL A 102 5.35 16.97 -23.72
N ASP A 103 4.47 17.15 -22.75
CA ASP A 103 4.86 17.32 -21.35
C ASP A 103 5.64 16.06 -20.90
N PRO A 104 6.82 16.22 -20.27
CA PRO A 104 7.68 15.09 -19.87
C PRO A 104 6.97 14.04 -19.01
N ILE A 105 5.91 14.42 -18.27
CA ILE A 105 5.13 13.51 -17.44
C ILE A 105 4.30 12.56 -18.31
N HIS A 106 3.79 13.02 -19.45
CA HIS A 106 2.90 12.28 -20.33
C HIS A 106 3.61 11.67 -21.53
N ALA A 107 4.57 12.38 -22.10
CA ALA A 107 5.25 11.99 -23.35
C ALA A 107 5.92 10.61 -23.27
N GLU A 108 6.59 10.28 -22.17
CA GLU A 108 7.24 8.98 -22.03
C GLU A 108 6.25 7.83 -21.86
N LYS A 109 5.14 8.07 -21.15
CA LYS A 109 4.06 7.08 -21.03
C LYS A 109 3.44 6.80 -22.39
N LEU A 110 3.12 7.85 -23.15
CA LEU A 110 2.52 7.74 -24.48
C LEU A 110 3.47 7.01 -25.46
N ARG A 111 4.77 7.33 -25.41
CA ARG A 111 5.78 6.63 -26.22
C ARG A 111 5.87 5.15 -25.86
N ALA A 112 5.91 4.83 -24.55
CA ALA A 112 5.94 3.43 -24.11
C ALA A 112 4.68 2.67 -24.48
N GLU A 113 3.51 3.32 -24.47
CA GLU A 113 2.25 2.75 -24.96
C GLU A 113 2.30 2.49 -26.48
N ALA A 114 2.81 3.43 -27.27
CA ALA A 114 2.96 3.29 -28.72
C ALA A 114 3.96 2.17 -29.10
N GLU A 115 4.99 1.97 -28.29
CA GLU A 115 6.00 0.92 -28.44
C GLU A 115 5.59 -0.43 -27.81
N ASP A 116 4.39 -0.53 -27.25
CA ASP A 116 3.90 -1.71 -26.50
C ASP A 116 4.86 -2.15 -25.37
N SER A 117 5.49 -1.16 -24.73
CA SER A 117 6.43 -1.40 -23.64
C SER A 117 5.71 -1.80 -22.33
N PRO A 118 6.19 -2.83 -21.60
CA PRO A 118 5.66 -3.17 -20.27
C PRO A 118 6.03 -2.14 -19.20
N ILE A 119 6.93 -1.18 -19.50
CA ILE A 119 7.32 -0.11 -18.58
C ILE A 119 6.76 1.21 -19.10
N ARG A 120 5.85 1.81 -18.32
CA ARG A 120 5.18 3.10 -18.61
C ARG A 120 5.44 4.17 -17.56
N ALA A 121 6.14 3.83 -16.49
CA ALA A 121 6.53 4.79 -15.47
C ALA A 121 7.55 5.80 -16.03
N ARG A 122 7.39 7.06 -15.58
CA ARG A 122 8.30 8.14 -15.98
C ARG A 122 9.77 7.78 -15.70
N LYS A 123 10.62 7.95 -16.68
CA LYS A 123 12.07 7.82 -16.55
C LYS A 123 12.66 9.16 -16.11
N ILE A 124 13.60 9.13 -15.17
CA ILE A 124 14.32 10.31 -14.73
C ILE A 124 15.78 10.10 -15.09
N ALA A 125 16.31 10.97 -15.98
CA ALA A 125 17.72 10.96 -16.32
C ALA A 125 18.53 11.54 -15.15
N ILE A 126 19.51 10.80 -14.66
CA ILE A 126 20.46 11.24 -13.63
C ILE A 126 21.75 11.64 -14.37
N GLY A 127 22.33 12.79 -14.02
CA GLY A 127 23.60 13.25 -14.60
C GLY A 127 24.72 12.25 -14.30
N SER A 128 25.65 12.05 -15.24
CA SER A 128 26.75 11.08 -15.10
C SER A 128 27.72 11.37 -13.94
N MET A 129 27.65 12.56 -13.36
CA MET A 129 28.46 12.99 -12.21
C MET A 129 27.68 12.97 -10.90
N ASP A 130 26.36 12.69 -10.92
CA ASP A 130 25.52 12.67 -9.74
C ASP A 130 25.59 11.31 -9.08
N ASP A 131 25.53 11.29 -7.74
CA ASP A 131 25.39 10.05 -6.97
C ASP A 131 23.94 9.59 -7.03
N GLU A 132 23.70 8.43 -7.63
CA GLU A 132 22.36 7.89 -7.82
C GLU A 132 21.66 7.54 -6.47
N PHE A 133 22.41 7.24 -5.42
CA PHE A 133 21.84 6.96 -4.10
C PHE A 133 21.41 8.26 -3.41
N GLU A 134 22.23 9.30 -3.42
CA GLU A 134 21.87 10.62 -2.90
C GLU A 134 20.66 11.19 -3.65
N PHE A 135 20.65 11.05 -4.99
CA PHE A 135 19.50 11.44 -5.80
C PHE A 135 18.21 10.78 -5.33
N MET A 136 18.21 9.48 -4.99
CA MET A 136 17.03 8.76 -4.51
C MET A 136 16.53 9.27 -3.15
N PHE A 137 17.42 9.74 -2.28
CA PHE A 137 17.05 10.41 -1.02
C PHE A 137 16.41 11.77 -1.30
N ASP A 138 17.02 12.59 -2.13
CA ASP A 138 16.56 13.95 -2.45
C ASP A 138 15.19 13.94 -3.13
N GLN A 139 14.92 12.97 -4.00
CA GLN A 139 13.61 12.78 -4.60
C GLN A 139 12.57 12.20 -3.62
N GLY A 140 12.97 11.81 -2.43
CA GLY A 140 12.09 11.29 -1.39
C GLY A 140 11.53 9.88 -1.67
N PHE A 141 12.20 9.09 -2.51
CA PHE A 141 11.83 7.69 -2.79
C PHE A 141 12.24 6.74 -1.68
N SER A 142 13.19 7.14 -0.83
CA SER A 142 13.70 6.36 0.28
C SER A 142 12.90 6.54 1.57
N ASP A 143 12.91 5.51 2.40
CA ASP A 143 12.43 5.50 3.79
C ASP A 143 13.50 5.97 4.80
N GLY A 144 14.63 6.47 4.34
CA GLY A 144 15.80 6.85 5.13
C GLY A 144 16.94 5.81 5.10
N LEU A 145 16.71 4.66 4.50
CA LEU A 145 17.73 3.65 4.21
C LEU A 145 18.08 3.66 2.73
N PRO A 146 19.30 3.29 2.32
CA PRO A 146 19.66 3.16 0.91
C PRO A 146 18.66 2.30 0.14
N VAL A 147 18.31 2.71 -1.07
CA VAL A 147 17.42 1.99 -1.98
C VAL A 147 18.15 1.62 -3.26
N ILE A 148 17.71 0.56 -3.92
CA ILE A 148 18.30 0.14 -5.19
C ILE A 148 17.62 0.92 -6.32
N PRO A 149 18.35 1.69 -7.15
CA PRO A 149 17.78 2.42 -8.26
C PRO A 149 17.00 1.50 -9.22
N PRO A 150 15.73 1.80 -9.52
CA PRO A 150 14.88 0.96 -10.36
C PRO A 150 15.12 1.24 -11.85
N THR A 151 16.29 0.82 -12.36
CA THR A 151 16.56 0.93 -13.80
C THR A 151 15.58 0.06 -14.61
N PRO A 152 15.33 0.37 -15.90
CA PRO A 152 14.43 -0.41 -16.74
C PRO A 152 14.75 -1.91 -16.74
N GLU A 153 16.03 -2.29 -16.78
CA GLU A 153 16.46 -3.69 -16.80
C GLU A 153 16.12 -4.39 -15.47
N ARG A 154 16.25 -3.67 -14.33
CA ARG A 154 15.92 -4.21 -13.00
C ARG A 154 14.41 -4.39 -12.85
N VAL A 155 13.61 -3.41 -13.37
CA VAL A 155 12.15 -3.49 -13.33
C VAL A 155 11.64 -4.61 -14.24
N LEU A 156 12.13 -4.73 -15.47
CA LEU A 156 11.78 -5.84 -16.38
C LEU A 156 12.10 -7.20 -15.75
N ARG A 157 13.27 -7.33 -15.14
CA ARG A 157 13.63 -8.56 -14.43
C ARG A 157 12.70 -8.80 -13.24
N MET A 158 12.29 -7.77 -12.51
CA MET A 158 11.35 -7.92 -11.39
C MET A 158 9.98 -8.38 -11.87
N LEU A 159 9.49 -7.83 -12.98
CA LEU A 159 8.22 -8.21 -13.61
C LEU A 159 8.17 -9.69 -14.04
N SER A 160 9.30 -10.35 -14.28
CA SER A 160 9.32 -11.80 -14.55
C SER A 160 8.89 -12.66 -13.35
N GLY A 161 8.70 -12.08 -12.18
CA GLY A 161 8.18 -12.74 -10.98
C GLY A 161 6.66 -12.86 -10.91
N THR A 162 5.94 -12.47 -11.95
CA THR A 162 4.47 -12.58 -12.03
C THR A 162 4.02 -12.82 -13.47
N LYS A 163 2.83 -13.39 -13.63
CA LYS A 163 2.14 -13.54 -14.93
C LYS A 163 1.12 -12.43 -15.20
N ARG A 164 0.85 -11.55 -14.24
CA ARG A 164 -0.07 -10.41 -14.41
C ARG A 164 0.53 -9.41 -15.39
N ASP A 165 -0.34 -8.72 -16.13
CA ASP A 165 0.08 -7.58 -16.95
C ASP A 165 0.67 -6.48 -16.08
N SER A 166 1.73 -5.84 -16.55
CA SER A 166 2.43 -4.79 -15.81
C SER A 166 1.53 -3.58 -15.48
N GLN A 167 0.52 -3.35 -16.29
CA GLN A 167 -0.42 -2.23 -16.17
C GLN A 167 -1.70 -2.59 -15.41
N ASP A 168 -1.88 -3.86 -15.03
CA ASP A 168 -3.00 -4.24 -14.17
C ASP A 168 -2.99 -3.45 -12.87
N VAL A 169 -4.12 -2.80 -12.58
CA VAL A 169 -4.31 -2.07 -11.31
C VAL A 169 -4.73 -3.05 -10.23
N ILE A 170 -3.85 -3.29 -9.27
CA ILE A 170 -4.09 -4.19 -8.14
C ILE A 170 -5.02 -3.53 -7.12
N ALA A 171 -4.79 -2.23 -6.84
CA ALA A 171 -5.48 -1.50 -5.78
C ALA A 171 -5.30 0.02 -5.93
N GLN A 172 -6.07 0.75 -5.13
CA GLN A 172 -5.80 2.16 -4.84
C GLN A 172 -5.27 2.25 -3.41
N MET A 173 -4.08 2.84 -3.23
CA MET A 173 -3.39 2.88 -1.94
C MET A 173 -3.74 4.16 -1.16
N PRO A 174 -4.45 4.06 -0.02
CA PRO A 174 -4.64 5.19 0.88
C PRO A 174 -3.29 5.68 1.48
N PRO A 175 -3.21 6.96 1.91
CA PRO A 175 -4.30 7.98 1.94
C PRO A 175 -4.56 8.70 0.62
N ASN A 176 -3.58 8.77 -0.28
CA ASN A 176 -3.68 9.54 -1.53
C ASN A 176 -4.48 8.82 -2.63
N MET A 177 -4.92 7.59 -2.38
CA MET A 177 -5.65 6.76 -3.35
C MET A 177 -4.89 6.57 -4.67
N GLY A 178 -3.55 6.56 -4.60
CA GLY A 178 -2.71 6.34 -5.77
C GLY A 178 -2.90 4.93 -6.34
N GLU A 179 -3.04 4.82 -7.65
CA GLU A 179 -3.15 3.53 -8.33
C GLU A 179 -1.87 2.70 -8.17
N VAL A 180 -2.03 1.49 -7.65
CA VAL A 180 -0.97 0.50 -7.52
C VAL A 180 -1.05 -0.45 -8.69
N THR A 181 -0.28 -0.19 -9.74
CA THR A 181 -0.10 -1.13 -10.85
C THR A 181 0.95 -2.18 -10.51
N VAL A 182 0.93 -3.30 -11.23
CA VAL A 182 1.95 -4.36 -11.11
C VAL A 182 3.35 -3.78 -11.36
N GLU A 183 3.51 -2.88 -12.33
CA GLU A 183 4.77 -2.16 -12.59
C GLU A 183 5.23 -1.34 -11.37
N LYS A 184 4.33 -0.58 -10.72
CA LYS A 184 4.68 0.21 -9.54
C LYS A 184 5.05 -0.68 -8.35
N VAL A 185 4.43 -1.87 -8.21
CA VAL A 185 4.88 -2.87 -7.24
C VAL A 185 6.29 -3.34 -7.57
N ALA A 186 6.57 -3.67 -8.84
CA ALA A 186 7.90 -4.09 -9.27
C ALA A 186 8.98 -3.03 -8.98
N ILE A 187 8.69 -1.75 -9.26
CA ILE A 187 9.58 -0.62 -8.95
C ILE A 187 9.90 -0.59 -7.44
N ASN A 188 8.89 -0.67 -6.57
CA ASN A 188 9.10 -0.64 -5.12
C ASN A 188 9.77 -1.92 -4.59
N CYS A 189 9.55 -3.06 -5.23
CA CYS A 189 10.29 -4.30 -4.95
C CYS A 189 11.79 -4.15 -5.29
N VAL A 190 12.12 -3.49 -6.40
CA VAL A 190 13.52 -3.16 -6.74
C VAL A 190 14.10 -2.21 -5.70
N LEU A 191 13.41 -1.09 -5.40
CA LEU A 191 13.84 -0.14 -4.37
C LEU A 191 14.15 -0.83 -3.03
N ALA A 192 13.31 -1.78 -2.61
CA ALA A 192 13.49 -2.54 -1.37
C ALA A 192 14.62 -3.57 -1.43
N GLY A 193 15.04 -3.98 -2.63
CA GLY A 193 16.03 -5.04 -2.83
C GLY A 193 15.46 -6.45 -2.91
N CYS A 194 14.19 -6.62 -3.28
CA CYS A 194 13.56 -7.92 -3.49
C CYS A 194 14.23 -8.72 -4.62
N LYS A 195 13.94 -10.03 -4.64
CA LYS A 195 14.09 -10.86 -5.83
C LYS A 195 12.76 -10.98 -6.55
N PRO A 196 12.74 -11.33 -7.86
CA PRO A 196 11.50 -11.49 -8.61
C PRO A 196 10.49 -12.45 -7.95
N GLU A 197 10.95 -13.58 -7.45
CA GLU A 197 10.12 -14.60 -6.80
C GLU A 197 9.42 -14.14 -5.51
N TYR A 198 9.77 -12.96 -4.96
CA TYR A 198 9.11 -12.38 -3.79
C TYR A 198 7.89 -11.53 -4.18
N MET A 199 7.79 -11.12 -5.45
CA MET A 199 6.77 -10.20 -5.92
C MET A 199 5.33 -10.67 -5.66
N PRO A 200 4.97 -11.96 -5.86
CA PRO A 200 3.62 -12.46 -5.54
C PRO A 200 3.22 -12.27 -4.07
N ILE A 201 4.17 -12.40 -3.14
CA ILE A 201 3.93 -12.16 -1.71
C ILE A 201 3.64 -10.68 -1.45
N VAL A 202 4.41 -9.79 -2.08
CA VAL A 202 4.22 -8.33 -1.95
C VAL A 202 2.87 -7.91 -2.53
N MET A 203 2.48 -8.43 -3.70
CA MET A 203 1.17 -8.15 -4.30
C MET A 203 0.02 -8.59 -3.40
N ALA A 204 0.04 -9.82 -2.90
CA ALA A 204 -0.96 -10.31 -1.97
C ALA A 204 -1.00 -9.50 -0.65
N ALA A 205 0.15 -9.03 -0.16
CA ALA A 205 0.22 -8.15 1.00
C ALA A 205 -0.40 -6.77 0.72
N VAL A 206 -0.21 -6.21 -0.48
CA VAL A 206 -0.90 -4.98 -0.92
C VAL A 206 -2.41 -5.20 -0.91
N GLU A 207 -2.90 -6.28 -1.54
CA GLU A 207 -4.33 -6.63 -1.58
C GLU A 207 -4.93 -6.83 -0.17
N ALA A 208 -4.12 -7.30 0.79
CA ALA A 208 -4.57 -7.47 2.17
C ALA A 208 -4.75 -6.11 2.87
N VAL A 209 -3.76 -5.21 2.76
CA VAL A 209 -3.76 -3.97 3.55
C VAL A 209 -4.69 -2.88 3.02
N VAL A 210 -5.07 -2.92 1.74
CA VAL A 210 -6.00 -1.93 1.15
C VAL A 210 -7.47 -2.19 1.46
N THR A 211 -7.79 -3.28 2.13
CA THR A 211 -9.16 -3.60 2.51
C THR A 211 -9.66 -2.69 3.63
N ASP A 212 -10.97 -2.45 3.66
CA ASP A 212 -11.62 -1.69 4.74
C ASP A 212 -11.40 -2.36 6.11
N ASP A 213 -11.38 -3.70 6.16
CA ASP A 213 -11.13 -4.45 7.39
C ASP A 213 -9.72 -4.19 7.94
N PHE A 214 -8.69 -4.06 7.10
CA PHE A 214 -7.34 -3.73 7.55
C PHE A 214 -7.19 -2.24 7.90
N ASN A 215 -7.89 -1.36 7.20
CA ASN A 215 -7.90 0.10 7.43
C ASN A 215 -6.50 0.73 7.42
N ILE A 216 -5.74 0.54 6.33
CA ILE A 216 -4.36 1.08 6.23
C ILE A 216 -4.32 2.60 6.41
N HIS A 217 -5.35 3.34 6.02
CA HIS A 217 -5.45 4.79 6.26
C HIS A 217 -5.38 5.09 7.76
N GLY A 218 -6.22 4.46 8.57
CA GLY A 218 -6.22 4.62 10.03
C GLY A 218 -4.90 4.20 10.67
N VAL A 219 -4.34 3.08 10.20
CA VAL A 219 -3.04 2.55 10.67
C VAL A 219 -1.90 3.54 10.40
N MET A 220 -1.94 4.31 9.30
CA MET A 220 -0.92 5.33 9.01
C MET A 220 -1.20 6.66 9.71
N ALA A 221 -2.46 7.08 9.80
CA ALA A 221 -2.85 8.38 10.35
C ALA A 221 -2.83 8.46 11.89
N THR A 222 -2.75 7.32 12.57
CA THR A 222 -2.70 7.29 14.05
C THR A 222 -1.43 7.92 14.61
N THR A 223 -1.53 8.51 15.81
CA THR A 223 -0.36 8.96 16.57
C THR A 223 0.42 7.80 17.22
N MET A 224 -0.12 6.59 17.21
CA MET A 224 0.56 5.38 17.64
C MET A 224 1.56 4.90 16.59
N GLY A 225 2.53 4.08 16.99
CA GLY A 225 3.54 3.51 16.10
C GLY A 225 3.05 2.36 15.20
N ALA A 226 1.76 2.34 14.82
CA ALA A 226 1.17 1.23 14.10
C ALA A 226 1.77 1.00 12.71
N SER A 227 1.98 -0.27 12.36
CA SER A 227 2.55 -0.72 11.07
C SER A 227 2.03 -2.09 10.69
N PRO A 228 1.95 -2.42 9.39
CA PRO A 228 1.74 -3.80 8.97
C PRO A 228 2.86 -4.71 9.44
N VAL A 229 2.48 -5.86 10.01
CA VAL A 229 3.33 -7.02 10.30
C VAL A 229 2.82 -8.17 9.45
N LEU A 230 3.68 -8.80 8.68
CA LEU A 230 3.33 -9.87 7.75
C LEU A 230 3.79 -11.23 8.28
N VAL A 231 2.86 -12.19 8.30
CA VAL A 231 3.16 -13.60 8.53
C VAL A 231 2.89 -14.37 7.24
N VAL A 232 3.86 -15.14 6.78
CA VAL A 232 3.75 -15.93 5.55
C VAL A 232 3.66 -17.42 5.89
N ASN A 233 2.69 -18.09 5.28
CA ASN A 233 2.39 -19.50 5.45
C ASN A 233 2.44 -20.26 4.11
N GLY A 234 2.56 -21.57 4.21
CA GLY A 234 2.48 -22.51 3.10
C GLY A 234 3.79 -22.67 2.31
N PRO A 235 3.75 -23.41 1.18
CA PRO A 235 4.95 -23.84 0.48
C PRO A 235 5.84 -22.71 -0.08
N ILE A 236 5.28 -21.52 -0.29
CA ILE A 236 6.05 -20.38 -0.79
C ILE A 236 7.20 -19.99 0.13
N ARG A 237 7.08 -20.23 1.46
CA ARG A 237 8.13 -19.93 2.44
C ARG A 237 9.47 -20.56 2.05
N ASP A 238 9.42 -21.85 1.73
CA ASP A 238 10.62 -22.63 1.35
C ASP A 238 11.09 -22.26 -0.04
N ARG A 239 10.15 -22.12 -1.00
CA ARG A 239 10.44 -21.75 -2.39
C ARG A 239 11.24 -20.46 -2.49
N VAL A 240 10.91 -19.44 -1.69
CA VAL A 240 11.61 -18.14 -1.72
C VAL A 240 12.69 -18.03 -0.63
N GLY A 241 12.89 -19.06 0.18
CA GLY A 241 13.92 -19.11 1.21
C GLY A 241 13.67 -18.14 2.37
N MET A 242 12.42 -18.02 2.84
CA MET A 242 12.12 -17.26 4.05
C MET A 242 12.69 -17.97 5.29
N ASN A 243 13.06 -17.16 6.27
CA ASN A 243 13.53 -17.66 7.56
C ASN A 243 12.39 -17.71 8.59
N SER A 244 12.11 -18.90 9.09
CA SER A 244 11.23 -19.13 10.25
C SER A 244 11.99 -19.54 11.50
N GLY A 245 13.30 -19.83 11.38
CA GLY A 245 14.18 -20.35 12.44
C GLY A 245 14.94 -19.26 13.21
N ILE A 246 16.22 -19.49 13.44
CA ILE A 246 17.10 -18.58 14.20
C ILE A 246 17.02 -17.15 13.66
N GLY A 247 16.66 -16.19 14.52
CA GLY A 247 16.61 -14.78 14.14
C GLY A 247 15.46 -14.45 13.18
N ALA A 248 14.38 -15.24 13.13
CA ALA A 248 13.25 -15.03 12.21
C ALA A 248 12.66 -13.61 12.25
N LEU A 249 12.64 -12.96 13.42
CA LEU A 249 12.16 -11.59 13.60
C LEU A 249 13.25 -10.52 13.45
N GLY A 250 14.48 -10.93 13.12
CA GLY A 250 15.66 -10.06 13.06
C GLY A 250 16.17 -9.84 11.63
N GLN A 251 17.42 -9.43 11.57
CA GLN A 251 18.16 -9.20 10.33
C GLN A 251 18.75 -10.50 9.75
N GLY A 252 19.21 -10.47 8.50
CA GLY A 252 20.02 -11.52 7.87
C GLY A 252 19.33 -12.26 6.74
N ASN A 253 18.02 -12.44 6.77
CA ASN A 253 17.28 -13.05 5.67
C ASN A 253 16.74 -12.01 4.70
N ARG A 254 17.12 -12.13 3.41
CA ARG A 254 16.74 -11.16 2.38
C ARG A 254 15.21 -11.14 2.14
N ALA A 255 14.56 -12.30 2.09
CA ALA A 255 13.11 -12.36 1.85
C ALA A 255 12.34 -11.69 3.00
N ASN A 256 12.61 -12.07 4.26
CA ASN A 256 11.96 -11.45 5.43
C ASN A 256 12.14 -9.93 5.45
N ALA A 257 13.38 -9.46 5.22
CA ALA A 257 13.68 -8.03 5.29
C ALA A 257 13.05 -7.23 4.16
N THR A 258 13.16 -7.72 2.90
CA THR A 258 12.81 -6.91 1.73
C THR A 258 11.31 -6.96 1.38
N ILE A 259 10.61 -8.07 1.66
CA ILE A 259 9.16 -8.19 1.42
C ILE A 259 8.39 -7.16 2.27
N GLY A 260 8.65 -7.13 3.58
CA GLY A 260 8.02 -6.15 4.47
C GLY A 260 8.37 -4.72 4.08
N ARG A 261 9.63 -4.46 3.70
CA ARG A 261 10.09 -3.14 3.25
C ARG A 261 9.44 -2.71 1.95
N ALA A 262 9.27 -3.61 0.98
CA ALA A 262 8.59 -3.30 -0.28
C ALA A 262 7.15 -2.82 -0.05
N LEU A 263 6.38 -3.51 0.80
CA LEU A 263 5.05 -3.06 1.19
C LEU A 263 5.09 -1.66 1.82
N ARG A 264 6.04 -1.40 2.73
CA ARG A 264 6.16 -0.08 3.37
C ARG A 264 6.52 1.02 2.38
N LEU A 265 7.40 0.76 1.42
CA LEU A 265 7.72 1.70 0.35
C LEU A 265 6.52 1.97 -0.57
N ILE A 266 5.70 0.96 -0.89
CA ILE A 266 4.45 1.13 -1.65
C ILE A 266 3.48 2.06 -0.91
N ILE A 267 3.24 1.82 0.38
CA ILE A 267 2.39 2.67 1.23
C ILE A 267 2.92 4.11 1.29
N ARG A 268 4.25 4.28 1.35
CA ARG A 268 4.90 5.58 1.37
C ARG A 268 4.86 6.29 0.01
N ASN A 269 5.32 5.61 -1.05
CA ASN A 269 5.60 6.25 -2.34
C ASN A 269 4.33 6.40 -3.20
N ILE A 270 3.40 5.45 -3.13
CA ILE A 270 2.14 5.48 -3.89
C ILE A 270 1.02 6.03 -3.01
N GLY A 271 0.90 5.54 -1.79
CA GLY A 271 -0.11 6.01 -0.84
C GLY A 271 0.19 7.37 -0.22
N GLY A 272 1.42 7.86 -0.29
CA GLY A 272 1.80 9.16 0.25
C GLY A 272 1.89 9.22 1.78
N ALA A 273 1.95 8.08 2.46
CA ALA A 273 2.08 8.02 3.93
C ALA A 273 3.51 8.35 4.37
N LYS A 274 3.88 9.62 4.27
CA LYS A 274 5.20 10.14 4.69
C LYS A 274 5.13 10.72 6.10
N PRO A 275 6.18 10.55 6.93
CA PRO A 275 6.28 11.18 8.25
C PRO A 275 6.11 12.70 8.18
N GLY A 276 5.31 13.25 9.10
CA GLY A 276 4.94 14.67 9.09
C GLY A 276 3.79 15.04 8.15
N GLY A 277 3.50 14.19 7.16
CA GLY A 277 2.30 14.24 6.31
C GLY A 277 1.14 13.49 6.97
N THR A 278 0.61 12.48 6.29
CA THR A 278 -0.46 11.63 6.84
C THR A 278 0.06 10.67 7.91
N GLU A 279 1.31 10.24 7.81
CA GLU A 279 1.90 9.46 8.89
C GLU A 279 2.17 10.35 10.11
N ARG A 280 1.45 10.10 11.22
CA ARG A 280 1.43 10.94 12.43
C ARG A 280 1.99 10.27 13.68
N SER A 281 2.67 9.14 13.54
CA SER A 281 3.26 8.45 14.68
C SER A 281 4.14 9.36 15.53
N THR A 282 3.83 9.47 16.82
CA THR A 282 4.54 10.39 17.76
C THR A 282 6.02 10.03 17.92
N LEU A 283 6.31 8.74 18.10
CA LEU A 283 7.67 8.25 18.33
C LEU A 283 8.22 7.42 17.17
N GLY A 284 7.34 6.98 16.25
CA GLY A 284 7.70 5.99 15.27
C GLY A 284 7.78 4.58 15.86
N ASN A 285 8.26 3.63 15.06
CA ASN A 285 8.47 2.24 15.47
C ASN A 285 9.41 1.61 14.44
N PRO A 286 10.43 0.83 14.83
CA PRO A 286 11.32 0.13 13.89
C PRO A 286 10.58 -0.78 12.88
N MET A 287 9.42 -1.35 13.25
CA MET A 287 8.57 -2.11 12.32
C MET A 287 8.05 -1.29 11.13
N LYS A 288 8.14 0.03 11.18
CA LYS A 288 7.78 0.92 10.06
C LYS A 288 8.78 0.87 8.91
N PHE A 289 9.96 0.32 9.11
CA PHE A 289 10.89 -0.01 8.02
C PHE A 289 10.52 -1.34 7.37
N THR A 290 10.32 -2.38 8.18
CA THR A 290 9.99 -3.74 7.73
C THR A 290 9.57 -4.60 8.92
N MET A 291 8.59 -5.48 8.73
CA MET A 291 8.36 -6.63 9.60
C MET A 291 7.60 -7.69 8.80
N CYS A 292 8.31 -8.72 8.39
CA CYS A 292 7.77 -9.88 7.69
C CYS A 292 8.57 -11.12 8.08
N PHE A 293 7.89 -12.21 8.38
CA PHE A 293 8.53 -13.48 8.71
C PHE A 293 7.62 -14.66 8.32
N ALA A 294 8.20 -15.86 8.29
CA ALA A 294 7.47 -17.10 8.03
C ALA A 294 7.10 -17.81 9.34
N GLU A 295 5.90 -18.39 9.41
CA GLU A 295 5.56 -19.35 10.45
C GLU A 295 6.34 -20.65 10.22
N TRP A 296 6.91 -21.23 11.27
CA TRP A 296 7.57 -22.53 11.21
C TRP A 296 6.56 -23.66 11.47
N GLU A 297 5.83 -24.02 10.43
CA GLU A 297 4.72 -24.97 10.49
C GLU A 297 5.18 -26.37 10.91
N GLU A 298 6.38 -26.78 10.53
CA GLU A 298 6.98 -28.10 10.76
C GLU A 298 7.43 -28.29 12.23
N GLU A 299 7.66 -27.20 12.96
CA GLU A 299 8.05 -27.23 14.39
C GLU A 299 6.86 -26.96 15.32
N SER A 300 5.65 -27.05 14.80
CA SER A 300 4.40 -26.86 15.56
C SER A 300 3.53 -28.08 15.42
N ASN A 301 2.94 -28.53 16.55
CA ASN A 301 1.87 -29.54 16.55
C ASN A 301 0.48 -28.93 16.35
N TRP A 302 0.40 -27.60 16.29
CA TRP A 302 -0.85 -26.89 16.07
C TRP A 302 -1.14 -26.66 14.59
N GLU A 303 -2.40 -26.41 14.27
CA GLU A 303 -2.75 -25.93 12.94
C GLU A 303 -2.02 -24.62 12.62
N PRO A 304 -1.43 -24.48 11.42
CA PRO A 304 -0.86 -23.24 10.98
C PRO A 304 -1.89 -22.09 10.93
N LEU A 305 -1.43 -20.86 11.09
CA LEU A 305 -2.29 -19.67 11.10
C LEU A 305 -3.23 -19.60 9.90
N HIS A 306 -2.75 -19.86 8.69
CA HIS A 306 -3.59 -19.80 7.49
C HIS A 306 -4.73 -20.83 7.51
N VAL A 307 -4.50 -22.02 8.07
CA VAL A 307 -5.54 -23.07 8.20
C VAL A 307 -6.59 -22.63 9.22
N GLU A 308 -6.18 -22.09 10.39
CA GLU A 308 -7.12 -21.51 11.36
C GLU A 308 -7.96 -20.38 10.74
N ARG A 309 -7.44 -19.71 9.71
CA ARG A 309 -8.12 -18.62 8.98
C ARG A 309 -8.93 -19.11 7.76
N GLY A 310 -9.09 -20.41 7.61
CA GLY A 310 -9.98 -21.03 6.61
C GLY A 310 -9.34 -21.37 5.27
N PHE A 311 -8.03 -21.26 5.12
CA PHE A 311 -7.30 -21.68 3.93
C PHE A 311 -6.93 -23.17 4.00
N GLN A 312 -6.61 -23.77 2.85
CA GLN A 312 -6.16 -25.15 2.80
C GLN A 312 -4.68 -25.26 3.24
N LYS A 313 -4.30 -26.40 3.81
CA LYS A 313 -2.94 -26.66 4.29
C LYS A 313 -1.84 -26.46 3.20
N GLY A 314 -2.17 -26.69 1.93
CA GLY A 314 -1.24 -26.51 0.81
C GLY A 314 -1.25 -25.10 0.19
N ASP A 315 -2.11 -24.20 0.67
CA ASP A 315 -2.17 -22.84 0.16
C ASP A 315 -0.98 -22.01 0.68
N SER A 316 -0.40 -21.21 -0.21
CA SER A 316 0.52 -20.15 0.17
C SER A 316 -0.27 -18.90 0.52
N VAL A 317 -0.08 -18.36 1.73
CA VAL A 317 -0.90 -17.26 2.26
C VAL A 317 -0.03 -16.24 2.97
N VAL A 318 -0.35 -14.96 2.79
CA VAL A 318 0.17 -13.87 3.62
C VAL A 318 -0.95 -13.32 4.50
N THR A 319 -0.68 -13.18 5.79
CA THR A 319 -1.58 -12.52 6.75
C THR A 319 -0.94 -11.22 7.23
N ALA A 320 -1.66 -10.11 7.06
CA ALA A 320 -1.26 -8.80 7.54
C ALA A 320 -1.95 -8.48 8.86
N PHE A 321 -1.17 -8.00 9.84
CA PHE A 321 -1.62 -7.53 11.15
C PHE A 321 -1.25 -6.07 11.34
N ALA A 322 -2.09 -5.28 12.00
CA ALA A 322 -1.77 -3.89 12.35
C ALA A 322 -1.23 -3.85 13.78
N MET A 323 0.11 -3.81 13.94
CA MET A 323 0.78 -3.85 15.22
C MET A 323 1.43 -2.50 15.55
N HIS A 324 1.28 -2.02 16.79
CA HIS A 324 1.84 -0.75 17.24
C HIS A 324 3.07 -0.89 18.13
N GLY A 325 3.35 -2.09 18.65
CA GLY A 325 4.46 -2.37 19.56
C GLY A 325 4.99 -3.80 19.41
N GLY A 326 6.18 -4.01 19.91
CA GLY A 326 6.84 -5.31 19.91
C GLY A 326 8.00 -5.42 18.90
N PRO A 327 8.66 -6.61 18.82
CA PRO A 327 8.40 -7.75 19.71
C PRO A 327 8.84 -7.52 21.16
N VAL A 328 7.99 -7.85 22.13
CA VAL A 328 8.30 -7.87 23.55
C VAL A 328 8.46 -9.33 23.98
N LEU A 329 9.59 -9.67 24.59
CA LEU A 329 9.92 -11.05 24.92
C LEU A 329 9.41 -11.43 26.31
N THR A 330 8.75 -12.58 26.42
CA THR A 330 8.51 -13.32 27.66
C THR A 330 9.48 -14.49 27.70
N ALA A 331 10.38 -14.50 28.69
CA ALA A 331 11.27 -15.61 28.96
C ALA A 331 10.67 -16.44 30.12
N ASP A 332 10.49 -17.73 29.91
CA ASP A 332 10.03 -18.65 30.95
C ASP A 332 10.76 -19.99 30.87
N GLU A 333 11.85 -20.09 31.60
CA GLU A 333 12.64 -21.30 31.70
C GLU A 333 12.10 -22.30 32.73
N MET A 334 11.20 -21.85 33.62
CA MET A 334 10.78 -22.60 34.79
C MET A 334 9.53 -23.47 34.54
N SER A 335 8.66 -23.05 33.65
CA SER A 335 7.45 -23.79 33.32
C SER A 335 7.78 -25.09 32.60
N LEU A 336 7.30 -26.22 33.13
CA LEU A 336 7.52 -27.55 32.59
C LEU A 336 6.34 -28.07 31.76
N THR A 337 5.18 -27.42 31.88
CA THR A 337 3.91 -27.79 31.22
C THR A 337 3.21 -26.57 30.64
N GLY A 338 2.18 -26.75 29.85
CA GLY A 338 1.50 -25.70 29.11
C GLY A 338 0.76 -24.70 30.00
N GLU A 339 0.09 -25.14 31.05
CA GLU A 339 -0.73 -24.25 31.88
C GLU A 339 0.08 -23.15 32.59
N PRO A 340 1.17 -23.45 33.35
CA PRO A 340 1.98 -22.37 33.95
C PRO A 340 2.64 -21.49 32.91
N LEU A 341 3.09 -22.04 31.77
CA LEU A 341 3.66 -21.25 30.68
C LEU A 341 2.63 -20.27 30.09
N ALA A 342 1.40 -20.73 29.84
CA ALA A 342 0.31 -19.86 29.41
C ALA A 342 0.00 -18.77 30.44
N GLY A 343 0.09 -19.08 31.72
CA GLY A 343 -0.01 -18.10 32.82
C GLY A 343 1.05 -17.02 32.77
N SER A 344 2.32 -17.38 32.55
CA SER A 344 3.43 -16.42 32.37
C SER A 344 3.19 -15.49 31.17
N ILE A 345 2.79 -16.06 30.03
CA ILE A 345 2.46 -15.30 28.82
C ILE A 345 1.26 -14.37 29.08
N ALA A 346 0.24 -14.85 29.80
CA ALA A 346 -0.93 -14.06 30.17
C ALA A 346 -0.56 -12.81 30.95
N LEU A 347 0.29 -12.93 31.97
CA LEU A 347 0.77 -11.78 32.75
C LEU A 347 1.48 -10.75 31.85
N ALA A 348 2.24 -11.21 30.88
CA ALA A 348 2.91 -10.33 29.94
C ALA A 348 1.93 -9.59 29.01
N THR A 349 0.73 -10.12 28.74
CA THR A 349 -0.27 -9.49 27.86
C THR A 349 -1.10 -8.40 28.56
N GLN A 350 -1.05 -8.29 29.87
CA GLN A 350 -1.83 -7.29 30.63
C GLN A 350 -1.52 -5.85 30.21
N ASN A 351 -0.26 -5.55 29.85
CA ASN A 351 0.21 -4.19 29.59
C ASN A 351 -0.05 -3.72 28.15
N ILE A 352 -0.63 -4.53 27.28
CA ILE A 352 -0.92 -4.12 25.89
C ILE A 352 -1.79 -2.86 25.92
N LEU A 353 -1.34 -1.77 25.29
CA LEU A 353 -1.84 -0.40 25.39
C LEU A 353 -1.73 0.19 26.80
N SER A 354 -2.30 -0.47 27.78
CA SER A 354 -2.17 -0.20 29.19
C SER A 354 -2.85 -1.32 30.00
N GLU A 355 -2.55 -1.39 31.29
CA GLU A 355 -3.16 -2.35 32.22
C GLU A 355 -4.69 -2.24 32.30
N LYS A 356 -5.26 -1.09 31.94
CA LYS A 356 -6.69 -0.79 32.03
C LYS A 356 -7.38 -0.65 30.67
N ALA A 357 -6.68 -0.86 29.55
CA ALA A 357 -7.26 -0.85 28.22
C ALA A 357 -7.78 -2.26 27.87
N TYR A 358 -9.09 -2.46 27.94
CA TYR A 358 -9.74 -3.74 27.76
C TYR A 358 -10.71 -3.73 26.57
N GLY A 359 -10.76 -4.85 25.83
CA GLY A 359 -11.69 -5.06 24.73
C GLY A 359 -11.44 -4.23 23.47
N VAL A 360 -10.25 -3.60 23.34
CA VAL A 360 -9.96 -2.62 22.27
C VAL A 360 -8.75 -2.98 21.41
N THR A 361 -8.10 -4.13 21.66
CA THR A 361 -6.87 -4.53 20.98
C THR A 361 -6.84 -6.02 20.68
N ASP A 362 -5.90 -6.42 19.85
CA ASP A 362 -5.48 -7.80 19.61
C ASP A 362 -4.00 -8.00 19.96
N CYS A 363 -3.47 -9.18 19.82
CA CYS A 363 -2.03 -9.44 19.88
C CYS A 363 -1.62 -10.61 18.99
N LEU A 364 -0.35 -10.59 18.56
CA LEU A 364 0.28 -11.70 17.87
C LEU A 364 1.40 -12.27 18.74
N LEU A 365 1.24 -13.52 19.16
CA LEU A 365 2.22 -14.29 19.91
C LEU A 365 3.05 -15.13 18.95
N VAL A 366 4.35 -14.95 18.98
CA VAL A 366 5.33 -15.75 18.22
C VAL A 366 6.04 -16.66 19.24
N VAL A 367 5.61 -17.89 19.27
CA VAL A 367 6.06 -18.91 20.24
C VAL A 367 7.30 -19.59 19.68
N SER A 368 8.40 -19.65 20.45
CA SER A 368 9.58 -20.42 20.01
C SER A 368 9.27 -21.92 19.98
N PRO A 369 9.97 -22.73 19.15
CA PRO A 369 9.79 -24.17 19.12
C PRO A 369 9.95 -24.83 20.50
N GLU A 370 10.82 -24.35 21.37
CA GLU A 370 11.02 -24.90 22.73
C GLU A 370 9.82 -24.63 23.63
N HIS A 371 9.19 -23.45 23.56
CA HIS A 371 7.92 -23.18 24.23
C HIS A 371 6.77 -24.00 23.61
N ALA A 372 6.71 -24.12 22.28
CA ALA A 372 5.72 -24.97 21.60
C ALA A 372 5.84 -26.42 22.04
N MET A 373 7.05 -26.93 22.20
CA MET A 373 7.30 -28.27 22.74
C MET A 373 6.86 -28.40 24.20
N THR A 374 6.99 -27.34 25.02
CA THR A 374 6.50 -27.32 26.40
C THR A 374 4.98 -27.44 26.44
N PHE A 375 4.28 -26.72 25.57
CA PHE A 375 2.83 -26.87 25.40
C PHE A 375 2.41 -28.26 24.95
N SER A 376 3.18 -28.88 24.05
CA SER A 376 2.89 -30.21 23.50
C SER A 376 3.03 -31.33 24.51
N ARG A 377 3.73 -31.14 25.63
CA ARG A 377 3.92 -32.18 26.67
C ARG A 377 2.64 -32.64 27.35
N ASP A 378 1.68 -31.75 27.47
CA ASP A 378 0.37 -31.99 28.06
C ASP A 378 -0.77 -31.68 27.07
N ASP A 379 -0.48 -31.78 25.77
CA ASP A 379 -1.44 -31.58 24.68
C ASP A 379 -2.17 -30.23 24.73
N TYR A 380 -1.50 -29.18 25.21
CA TYR A 380 -2.07 -27.86 25.40
C TYR A 380 -2.22 -27.13 24.06
N GLN A 381 -3.47 -26.85 23.67
CA GLN A 381 -3.83 -26.32 22.37
C GLN A 381 -3.81 -24.78 22.36
N LYS A 382 -3.79 -24.17 21.17
CA LYS A 382 -3.91 -22.71 21.01
C LYS A 382 -5.15 -22.13 21.71
N SER A 383 -6.27 -22.88 21.69
CA SER A 383 -7.50 -22.53 22.41
C SER A 383 -7.32 -22.50 23.93
N ASP A 384 -6.50 -23.41 24.48
CA ASP A 384 -6.22 -23.43 25.90
C ASP A 384 -5.37 -22.26 26.34
N ILE A 385 -4.38 -21.88 25.51
CA ILE A 385 -3.56 -20.68 25.72
C ILE A 385 -4.46 -19.43 25.71
N ARG A 386 -5.33 -19.28 24.71
CA ARG A 386 -6.28 -18.17 24.60
C ARG A 386 -7.17 -18.07 25.84
N ARG A 387 -7.78 -19.19 26.24
CA ARG A 387 -8.63 -19.27 27.43
C ARG A 387 -7.85 -18.87 28.70
N LYS A 388 -6.62 -19.40 28.88
CA LYS A 388 -5.78 -19.06 30.05
C LYS A 388 -5.39 -17.59 30.08
N ILE A 389 -5.05 -16.99 28.95
CA ILE A 389 -4.79 -15.57 28.85
C ILE A 389 -6.02 -14.75 29.25
N GLN A 390 -7.20 -15.09 28.74
CA GLN A 390 -8.45 -14.40 29.09
C GLN A 390 -8.78 -14.57 30.58
N GLU A 391 -8.58 -15.76 31.14
CA GLU A 391 -8.81 -16.04 32.56
C GLU A 391 -7.91 -15.22 33.48
N VAL A 392 -6.60 -15.27 33.28
CA VAL A 392 -5.59 -14.61 34.12
C VAL A 392 -5.69 -13.10 34.04
N THR A 393 -6.06 -12.56 32.88
CA THR A 393 -6.13 -11.11 32.65
C THR A 393 -7.49 -10.50 33.00
N LYS A 394 -8.47 -11.26 33.47
CA LYS A 394 -9.77 -10.72 33.91
C LYS A 394 -9.62 -9.63 34.96
N ARG A 395 -10.44 -8.60 34.85
CA ARG A 395 -10.58 -7.51 35.84
C ARG A 395 -12.04 -7.12 35.98
N LYS A 396 -12.44 -6.70 37.16
CA LYS A 396 -13.75 -6.08 37.37
C LYS A 396 -13.80 -4.76 36.62
N ARG A 397 -14.94 -4.45 36.01
CA ARG A 397 -15.12 -3.17 35.29
C ARG A 397 -14.82 -1.96 36.17
N SER A 398 -15.17 -2.02 37.47
CA SER A 398 -14.86 -0.96 38.44
C SER A 398 -13.36 -0.69 38.60
N GLU A 399 -12.52 -1.70 38.43
CA GLU A 399 -11.06 -1.57 38.51
C GLU A 399 -10.45 -0.91 37.27
N LEU A 400 -11.20 -0.86 36.17
CA LEU A 400 -10.77 -0.26 34.90
C LEU A 400 -11.02 1.25 34.84
N ALA A 401 -11.57 1.87 35.87
CA ALA A 401 -11.77 3.31 35.96
C ALA A 401 -10.44 4.06 36.11
N VAL A 402 -10.40 5.32 35.62
CA VAL A 402 -9.31 6.24 35.92
C VAL A 402 -9.34 6.58 37.39
N SER A 403 -8.48 5.96 38.17
CA SER A 403 -8.39 6.19 39.62
C SER A 403 -6.99 5.91 40.14
N GLY A 404 -6.60 6.62 41.18
CA GLY A 404 -5.33 6.42 41.87
C GLY A 404 -4.09 6.78 41.04
N PRO A 405 -2.90 6.36 41.51
CA PRO A 405 -1.62 6.72 40.89
C PRO A 405 -1.40 6.22 39.49
N SER A 406 -2.08 5.15 39.09
CA SER A 406 -1.94 4.56 37.75
C SER A 406 -2.68 5.33 36.64
N GLY A 407 -3.63 6.18 36.98
CA GLY A 407 -4.21 7.22 36.11
C GLY A 407 -4.87 6.81 34.79
N VAL A 408 -4.62 5.61 34.27
CA VAL A 408 -5.11 5.11 32.98
C VAL A 408 -6.36 4.28 33.18
N GLY A 409 -7.31 4.35 32.25
CA GLY A 409 -8.54 3.57 32.29
C GLY A 409 -9.73 4.32 31.70
N MET A 410 -10.94 3.79 31.92
CA MET A 410 -12.17 4.44 31.45
C MET A 410 -12.41 5.75 32.21
N LYS A 411 -12.76 6.79 31.44
CA LYS A 411 -13.10 8.11 32.01
C LYS A 411 -14.33 8.02 32.91
N PRO A 412 -14.45 8.89 33.95
CA PRO A 412 -15.61 8.91 34.84
C PRO A 412 -16.95 8.96 34.09
N GLU A 413 -17.05 9.77 33.04
CA GLU A 413 -18.26 9.95 32.25
C GLU A 413 -18.69 8.65 31.52
N ILE A 414 -17.73 7.78 31.21
CA ILE A 414 -17.99 6.45 30.60
C ILE A 414 -18.44 5.51 31.71
N MET A 415 -17.77 5.55 32.86
CA MET A 415 -18.12 4.69 34.01
C MET A 415 -19.52 4.97 34.54
N GLU A 416 -19.94 6.24 34.59
CA GLU A 416 -21.28 6.64 35.01
C GLU A 416 -22.41 6.11 34.09
N ARG A 417 -22.09 5.79 32.84
CA ARG A 417 -23.04 5.20 31.88
C ARG A 417 -23.19 3.70 32.02
N ILE A 418 -22.29 3.06 32.77
CA ILE A 418 -22.34 1.61 33.01
C ILE A 418 -23.32 1.35 34.15
N PRO A 419 -24.32 0.48 33.98
CA PRO A 419 -25.20 0.06 35.05
C PRO A 419 -24.41 -0.44 36.26
N LYS A 420 -24.84 -0.07 37.47
CA LYS A 420 -24.09 -0.38 38.70
C LYS A 420 -23.90 -1.89 38.92
N GLU A 421 -24.84 -2.68 38.47
CA GLU A 421 -24.81 -4.14 38.52
C GLU A 421 -23.63 -4.70 37.72
N LEU A 422 -23.34 -4.10 36.56
CA LEU A 422 -22.27 -4.51 35.65
C LEU A 422 -20.87 -4.10 36.13
N LEU A 423 -20.75 -3.16 37.08
CA LEU A 423 -19.44 -2.72 37.59
C LEU A 423 -18.68 -3.83 38.30
N GLN A 424 -19.36 -4.81 38.86
CA GLN A 424 -18.74 -5.94 39.54
C GLN A 424 -18.47 -7.13 38.61
N GLU A 425 -18.95 -7.07 37.38
CA GLU A 425 -18.63 -8.11 36.39
C GLU A 425 -17.16 -8.07 36.01
N GLU A 426 -16.59 -9.25 35.85
CA GLU A 426 -15.28 -9.44 35.31
C GLU A 426 -15.32 -9.39 33.77
N VAL A 427 -14.39 -8.66 33.19
CA VAL A 427 -14.20 -8.59 31.76
C VAL A 427 -12.79 -9.08 31.37
N SER A 428 -12.71 -9.77 30.26
CA SER A 428 -11.45 -10.26 29.73
C SER A 428 -10.68 -9.14 29.02
N LYS A 429 -9.35 -9.27 28.96
CA LYS A 429 -8.46 -8.28 28.32
C LYS A 429 -8.81 -8.07 26.83
N PHE A 430 -9.07 -9.14 26.12
CA PHE A 430 -9.47 -9.12 24.72
C PHE A 430 -10.98 -9.30 24.58
N ALA A 431 -11.60 -8.57 23.64
CA ALA A 431 -13.04 -8.66 23.39
C ALA A 431 -13.47 -10.06 22.93
N ASP A 432 -12.58 -10.73 22.20
CA ASP A 432 -12.74 -12.07 21.67
C ASP A 432 -11.42 -12.84 21.87
N GLU A 433 -11.47 -14.12 22.19
CA GLU A 433 -10.27 -14.96 22.29
C GLU A 433 -9.55 -15.12 20.94
N ASN A 434 -10.27 -14.99 19.83
CA ASN A 434 -9.69 -14.98 18.49
C ASN A 434 -8.86 -13.72 18.17
N ASN A 435 -8.89 -12.70 19.03
CA ASN A 435 -7.98 -11.57 18.98
C ASN A 435 -6.58 -11.90 19.55
N ILE A 436 -6.35 -13.12 19.99
CA ILE A 436 -5.07 -13.65 20.42
C ILE A 436 -4.56 -14.58 19.32
N HIS A 437 -3.72 -14.05 18.44
CA HIS A 437 -3.15 -14.79 17.31
C HIS A 437 -1.87 -15.49 17.76
N ILE A 438 -1.66 -16.74 17.34
CA ILE A 438 -0.54 -17.56 17.80
C ILE A 438 0.11 -18.23 16.61
N VAL A 439 1.43 -18.06 16.47
CA VAL A 439 2.26 -18.69 15.45
C VAL A 439 3.56 -19.22 16.08
N VAL A 440 4.21 -20.16 15.42
CA VAL A 440 5.53 -20.68 15.84
C VAL A 440 6.61 -20.12 14.92
N ALA A 441 7.65 -19.54 15.50
CA ALA A 441 8.90 -19.18 14.80
C ALA A 441 10.03 -18.96 15.82
N GLY A 442 11.27 -19.02 15.36
CA GLY A 442 12.45 -18.83 16.19
C GLY A 442 13.35 -20.04 16.24
N ALA A 443 14.41 -19.98 17.03
CA ALA A 443 15.36 -21.09 17.20
C ALA A 443 14.72 -22.27 17.96
N LYS A 444 15.21 -23.48 17.68
CA LYS A 444 14.84 -24.71 18.43
C LYS A 444 15.31 -24.67 19.88
N ALA A 445 16.30 -23.84 20.21
CA ALA A 445 16.78 -23.61 21.56
C ALA A 445 16.47 -22.17 21.97
N GLY A 446 15.86 -22.04 23.14
CA GLY A 446 15.48 -20.74 23.71
C GLY A 446 14.00 -20.69 24.10
N LYS A 447 13.77 -20.64 25.40
CA LYS A 447 12.44 -20.60 26.01
C LYS A 447 11.88 -19.18 26.01
N PHE A 448 11.44 -18.72 24.84
CA PHE A 448 10.92 -17.39 24.63
C PHE A 448 9.59 -17.40 23.88
N THR A 449 8.72 -16.47 24.22
CA THR A 449 7.58 -16.07 23.39
C THR A 449 7.67 -14.58 23.13
N ALA A 450 7.68 -14.20 21.87
CA ALA A 450 7.62 -12.80 21.47
C ALA A 450 6.16 -12.37 21.32
N ARG A 451 5.82 -11.18 21.78
CA ARG A 451 4.50 -10.58 21.66
C ARG A 451 4.58 -9.31 20.83
N PHE A 452 3.75 -9.21 19.81
CA PHE A 452 3.44 -7.97 19.14
C PHE A 452 2.13 -7.43 19.68
N ASP A 453 2.12 -6.17 20.04
CA ASP A 453 0.97 -5.47 20.59
C ASP A 453 0.13 -4.89 19.45
N GLY A 454 -1.13 -5.32 19.35
CA GLY A 454 -2.03 -4.88 18.31
C GLY A 454 -2.43 -3.42 18.43
N TRP A 455 -2.75 -2.82 17.31
CA TRP A 455 -3.40 -1.51 17.27
C TRP A 455 -4.84 -1.63 17.77
N LEU A 456 -5.71 -0.72 17.44
CA LEU A 456 -7.10 -0.75 17.88
C LEU A 456 -7.93 -1.75 17.06
N THR A 457 -8.83 -2.47 17.72
CA THR A 457 -9.87 -3.29 17.09
C THR A 457 -11.22 -2.56 17.09
N GLY A 458 -12.26 -3.18 16.51
CA GLY A 458 -13.60 -2.61 16.42
C GLY A 458 -13.85 -1.80 15.13
N PRO A 459 -14.97 -1.05 15.04
CA PRO A 459 -15.46 -0.48 13.77
C PRO A 459 -14.54 0.57 13.13
N ARG A 460 -13.67 1.21 13.91
CA ARG A 460 -12.69 2.20 13.45
C ARG A 460 -11.25 1.71 13.57
N GLY A 461 -11.09 0.48 13.97
CA GLY A 461 -9.79 -0.17 14.14
C GLY A 461 -9.35 -0.92 12.89
N SER A 462 -8.60 -1.99 13.13
CA SER A 462 -8.11 -2.91 12.10
C SER A 462 -8.43 -4.34 12.50
N LYS A 463 -8.61 -5.20 11.50
CA LYS A 463 -8.65 -6.65 11.66
C LYS A 463 -7.52 -7.27 10.84
N PRO A 464 -6.94 -8.38 11.27
CA PRO A 464 -6.01 -9.13 10.45
C PRO A 464 -6.66 -9.61 9.16
N VAL A 465 -5.97 -9.42 8.03
CA VAL A 465 -6.46 -9.84 6.72
C VAL A 465 -5.48 -10.79 6.07
N SER A 466 -6.00 -11.91 5.58
CA SER A 466 -5.22 -12.92 4.85
C SER A 466 -5.55 -12.92 3.37
N ARG A 467 -4.53 -13.14 2.52
CA ARG A 467 -4.67 -13.31 1.07
C ARG A 467 -3.88 -14.51 0.59
N LYS A 468 -4.50 -15.28 -0.29
CA LYS A 468 -3.79 -16.34 -1.01
C LYS A 468 -2.78 -15.72 -1.95
N ILE A 469 -1.57 -16.26 -1.96
CA ILE A 469 -0.48 -15.85 -2.83
C ILE A 469 -0.60 -16.64 -4.13
N GLU A 470 -0.47 -15.95 -5.26
CA GLU A 470 -0.53 -16.60 -6.57
C GLU A 470 0.63 -17.56 -6.80
N ASP A 471 0.33 -18.69 -7.45
CA ASP A 471 1.35 -19.61 -7.95
C ASP A 471 1.87 -19.09 -9.30
N VAL A 472 3.17 -18.79 -9.35
CA VAL A 472 3.88 -18.30 -10.54
C VAL A 472 4.70 -19.42 -11.17
#